data_319dbf9c229a11569acd5dc41f37208a
#
_entry.id   319dbf9c229a11569acd5dc41f37208a
#
_cell.length_a   1.000
_cell.length_b   1.000
_cell.length_c   1.000
_cell.angle_alpha   90.00
_cell.angle_beta   90.00
_cell.angle_gamma   90.00
#
_symmetry.space_group_name_H-M   'P 1'
#
loop_
_entity.id
_entity.type
_entity.pdbx_description
1 polymer ?
#
loop_
_entity_poly.entity_id
_entity_poly.type
_entity_poly.pdbx_seq_one_letter_code
_entity_poly.pdbx_strand_id
1 'polypeptide(L)'
;MRTLARTLLIALPLAAMAAPAQESNPNAPYKVVDGYKVDAFTMKGFRAWRAAACDRCHGANQEGMVGPSLVNSLKTLSKEDFIKTVRDGRLDKGMQSFGTNKAVMDNIDALYAYLKGRSDGAITRAKVEEMP
;
A
#
# COMPACT_ATOMS: atom_id res chain seq x y z
N MET A 1 -27.99 -66.25 10.88
CA MET A 1 -26.64 -65.64 10.82
C MET A 1 -26.78 -64.20 10.32
N ARG A 2 -26.69 -63.18 11.19
CA ARG A 2 -26.80 -61.78 10.84
C ARG A 2 -25.46 -61.15 10.93
N THR A 3 -24.87 -60.81 9.79
CA THR A 3 -23.56 -60.12 9.68
C THR A 3 -23.77 -58.63 9.83
N LEU A 4 -23.30 -58.07 10.95
CA LEU A 4 -23.27 -56.62 11.20
C LEU A 4 -22.05 -56.00 10.47
N ALA A 5 -22.31 -55.25 9.41
CA ALA A 5 -21.29 -54.42 8.76
C ALA A 5 -20.99 -53.18 9.62
N ARG A 6 -19.79 -53.10 10.17
CA ARG A 6 -19.28 -51.91 10.89
C ARG A 6 -18.76 -50.92 9.85
N THR A 7 -19.51 -49.81 9.65
CA THR A 7 -19.05 -48.70 8.85
C THR A 7 -18.05 -47.87 9.65
N LEU A 8 -16.79 -47.87 9.22
CA LEU A 8 -15.71 -47.09 9.82
C LEU A 8 -15.77 -45.68 9.23
N LEU A 9 -16.21 -44.69 10.01
CA LEU A 9 -16.17 -43.26 9.67
C LEU A 9 -14.72 -42.77 9.88
N ILE A 10 -14.00 -42.55 8.80
CA ILE A 10 -12.67 -41.90 8.83
C ILE A 10 -12.90 -40.37 8.85
N ALA A 11 -12.70 -39.74 10.01
CA ALA A 11 -12.68 -38.29 10.14
C ALA A 11 -11.32 -37.77 9.63
N LEU A 12 -11.32 -37.07 8.48
CA LEU A 12 -10.14 -36.35 8.02
C LEU A 12 -9.96 -35.06 8.88
N PRO A 13 -8.77 -34.84 9.46
CA PRO A 13 -8.49 -33.57 10.12
C PRO A 13 -8.38 -32.45 9.07
N LEU A 14 -9.19 -31.40 9.22
CA LEU A 14 -9.08 -30.17 8.45
C LEU A 14 -7.84 -29.42 8.93
N ALA A 15 -6.72 -29.56 8.22
CA ALA A 15 -5.51 -28.79 8.49
C ALA A 15 -5.79 -27.32 8.13
N ALA A 16 -5.93 -26.46 9.13
CA ALA A 16 -5.98 -25.02 8.94
C ALA A 16 -4.60 -24.56 8.42
N MET A 17 -4.52 -24.24 7.14
CA MET A 17 -3.36 -23.59 6.56
C MET A 17 -3.29 -22.16 7.13
N ALA A 18 -2.40 -21.92 8.09
CA ALA A 18 -2.03 -20.58 8.51
C ALA A 18 -1.38 -19.88 7.32
N ALA A 19 -1.98 -18.77 6.88
CA ALA A 19 -1.36 -17.92 5.87
C ALA A 19 0.00 -17.43 6.40
N PRO A 20 1.07 -17.46 5.59
CA PRO A 20 2.37 -16.97 6.02
C PRO A 20 2.24 -15.48 6.41
N ALA A 21 2.69 -15.14 7.63
CA ALA A 21 2.89 -13.78 8.04
C ALA A 21 3.88 -13.16 7.04
N GLN A 22 3.47 -12.08 6.33
CA GLN A 22 4.38 -11.36 5.44
C GLN A 22 5.50 -10.76 6.28
N GLU A 23 6.72 -11.29 6.10
CA GLU A 23 7.91 -10.73 6.72
C GLU A 23 8.05 -9.29 6.27
N SER A 24 7.99 -8.37 7.23
CA SER A 24 8.24 -6.95 6.98
C SER A 24 9.70 -6.78 6.57
N ASN A 25 9.96 -6.28 5.37
CA ASN A 25 11.30 -5.92 4.94
C ASN A 25 11.89 -4.90 5.95
N PRO A 26 12.98 -5.22 6.68
CA PRO A 26 13.54 -4.34 7.70
C PRO A 26 14.05 -3.01 7.14
N ASN A 27 14.30 -2.93 5.84
CA ASN A 27 14.75 -1.73 5.14
C ASN A 27 13.61 -0.97 4.46
N ALA A 28 12.36 -1.38 4.66
CA ALA A 28 11.22 -0.68 4.09
C ALA A 28 11.07 0.71 4.71
N PRO A 29 10.73 1.73 3.93
CA PRO A 29 10.53 3.09 4.45
C PRO A 29 9.24 3.25 5.27
N TYR A 30 8.44 2.20 5.41
CA TYR A 30 7.16 2.16 6.10
C TYR A 30 7.14 1.03 7.14
N LYS A 31 6.26 1.17 8.15
CA LYS A 31 5.90 0.06 9.04
C LYS A 31 4.40 -0.18 8.94
N VAL A 32 4.01 -1.45 8.84
CA VAL A 32 2.61 -1.86 8.72
C VAL A 32 2.34 -3.15 9.48
N VAL A 33 1.18 -3.22 10.11
CA VAL A 33 0.63 -4.41 10.78
C VAL A 33 -0.76 -4.67 10.21
N ASP A 34 -1.15 -5.92 10.11
CA ASP A 34 -2.45 -6.36 9.57
C ASP A 34 -2.75 -5.82 8.15
N GLY A 35 -1.74 -5.35 7.43
CA GLY A 35 -1.88 -4.82 6.07
C GLY A 35 -2.51 -3.42 5.98
N TYR A 36 -2.88 -2.77 7.08
CA TYR A 36 -3.51 -1.44 7.04
C TYR A 36 -3.23 -0.55 8.25
N LYS A 37 -2.72 -1.07 9.34
CA LYS A 37 -2.29 -0.26 10.48
C LYS A 37 -0.85 0.16 10.26
N VAL A 38 -0.61 1.45 10.19
CA VAL A 38 0.70 2.01 9.82
C VAL A 38 1.25 2.90 10.94
N ASP A 39 2.56 3.05 10.97
CA ASP A 39 3.22 3.98 11.90
C ASP A 39 2.86 5.43 11.61
N ALA A 40 3.09 6.31 12.59
CA ALA A 40 2.77 7.74 12.50
C ALA A 40 3.44 8.44 11.31
N PHE A 41 4.66 8.00 10.92
CA PHE A 41 5.34 8.54 9.76
C PHE A 41 4.60 8.20 8.45
N THR A 42 4.30 6.93 8.24
CA THR A 42 3.55 6.46 7.07
C THR A 42 2.14 7.06 7.02
N MET A 43 1.50 7.27 8.18
CA MET A 43 0.20 7.95 8.29
C MET A 43 0.25 9.39 7.79
N LYS A 44 1.34 10.14 8.05
CA LYS A 44 1.51 11.49 7.46
C LYS A 44 1.50 11.44 5.94
N GLY A 45 2.10 10.42 5.34
CA GLY A 45 2.08 10.19 3.90
C GLY A 45 0.66 9.98 3.35
N PHE A 46 -0.13 9.15 4.01
CA PHE A 46 -1.54 8.96 3.65
C PHE A 46 -2.34 10.27 3.76
N ARG A 47 -2.13 11.05 4.83
CA ARG A 47 -2.79 12.35 5.00
C ARG A 47 -2.39 13.33 3.89
N ALA A 48 -1.11 13.38 3.50
CA ALA A 48 -0.63 14.21 2.38
C ALA A 48 -1.26 13.79 1.06
N TRP A 49 -1.35 12.48 0.79
CA TRP A 49 -2.06 11.89 -0.35
C TRP A 49 -3.50 12.39 -0.45
N ARG A 50 -4.23 12.36 0.65
CA ARG A 50 -5.63 12.81 0.72
C ARG A 50 -5.78 14.32 0.57
N ALA A 51 -4.94 15.08 1.28
CA ALA A 51 -4.98 16.55 1.26
C ALA A 51 -4.68 17.14 -0.11
N ALA A 52 -3.78 16.52 -0.86
CA ALA A 52 -3.42 16.94 -2.22
C ALA A 52 -4.36 16.39 -3.29
N ALA A 53 -5.35 15.58 -2.91
CA ALA A 53 -6.33 14.96 -3.82
C ALA A 53 -5.70 14.20 -5.00
N CYS A 54 -4.59 13.51 -4.76
CA CYS A 54 -3.87 12.72 -5.76
C CYS A 54 -4.73 11.60 -6.34
N ASP A 55 -5.68 11.10 -5.55
CA ASP A 55 -6.66 10.07 -5.93
C ASP A 55 -7.54 10.47 -7.11
N ARG A 56 -7.76 11.76 -7.34
CA ARG A 56 -8.56 12.24 -8.48
C ARG A 56 -7.96 11.87 -9.84
N CYS A 57 -6.64 11.73 -9.91
CA CYS A 57 -5.95 11.36 -11.14
C CYS A 57 -5.39 9.94 -11.08
N HIS A 58 -4.94 9.47 -9.92
CA HIS A 58 -4.27 8.19 -9.78
C HIS A 58 -5.18 7.06 -9.28
N GLY A 59 -6.45 7.34 -9.03
CA GLY A 59 -7.42 6.37 -8.51
C GLY A 59 -7.39 6.25 -6.99
N ALA A 60 -8.53 5.92 -6.39
CA ALA A 60 -8.70 5.82 -4.94
C ALA A 60 -7.81 4.73 -4.29
N ASN A 61 -7.49 3.69 -5.05
CA ASN A 61 -6.61 2.59 -4.66
C ASN A 61 -5.23 2.67 -5.32
N GLN A 62 -4.86 3.82 -5.89
CA GLN A 62 -3.62 4.06 -6.65
C GLN A 62 -3.48 3.17 -7.89
N GLU A 63 -4.58 2.64 -8.40
CA GLU A 63 -4.67 1.76 -9.56
C GLU A 63 -4.41 2.47 -10.90
N GLY A 64 -4.54 3.80 -10.92
CA GLY A 64 -4.48 4.63 -12.12
C GLY A 64 -5.87 4.95 -12.67
N MET A 65 -5.98 6.13 -13.29
CA MET A 65 -7.14 6.62 -14.04
C MET A 65 -6.65 7.51 -15.19
N VAL A 66 -6.73 8.85 -15.02
CA VAL A 66 -6.10 9.83 -15.94
C VAL A 66 -4.58 9.77 -15.80
N GLY A 67 -4.10 9.65 -14.55
CA GLY A 67 -2.69 9.40 -14.24
C GLY A 67 -2.38 7.90 -14.19
N PRO A 68 -1.09 7.54 -14.22
CA PRO A 68 -0.68 6.15 -14.18
C PRO A 68 -0.96 5.48 -12.83
N SER A 69 -0.99 4.14 -12.83
CA SER A 69 -1.01 3.33 -11.61
C SER A 69 0.26 3.58 -10.79
N LEU A 70 0.10 4.08 -9.56
CA LEU A 70 1.23 4.28 -8.65
C LEU A 70 1.68 2.96 -8.02
N VAL A 71 0.76 2.01 -7.85
CA VAL A 71 1.10 0.64 -7.42
C VAL A 71 2.10 0.01 -8.38
N ASN A 72 1.95 0.23 -9.67
CA ASN A 72 2.89 -0.28 -10.66
C ASN A 72 4.14 0.60 -10.81
N SER A 73 3.97 1.92 -10.85
CA SER A 73 5.08 2.85 -11.07
C SER A 73 6.16 2.75 -10.00
N LEU A 74 5.77 2.63 -8.72
CA LEU A 74 6.73 2.58 -7.62
C LEU A 74 7.46 1.22 -7.46
N LYS A 75 7.18 0.25 -8.33
CA LYS A 75 7.98 -0.98 -8.41
C LYS A 75 9.39 -0.70 -8.94
N THR A 76 9.53 0.28 -9.81
CA THR A 76 10.78 0.60 -10.51
C THR A 76 11.24 2.04 -10.33
N LEU A 77 10.34 2.96 -9.93
CA LEU A 77 10.67 4.36 -9.73
C LEU A 77 11.51 4.54 -8.46
N SER A 78 12.68 5.18 -8.59
CA SER A 78 13.49 5.51 -7.42
C SER A 78 12.81 6.55 -6.54
N LYS A 79 13.23 6.65 -5.27
CA LYS A 79 12.72 7.67 -4.36
C LYS A 79 13.05 9.07 -4.85
N GLU A 80 14.23 9.27 -5.37
CA GLU A 80 14.72 10.54 -5.91
C GLU A 80 13.87 10.98 -7.11
N ASP A 81 13.60 10.07 -8.04
CA ASP A 81 12.77 10.35 -9.21
C ASP A 81 11.31 10.58 -8.83
N PHE A 82 10.81 9.89 -7.81
CA PHE A 82 9.49 10.15 -7.25
C PHE A 82 9.39 11.56 -6.70
N ILE A 83 10.34 11.97 -5.84
CA ILE A 83 10.38 13.32 -5.23
C ILE A 83 10.47 14.37 -6.33
N LYS A 84 11.36 14.19 -7.30
CA LYS A 84 11.50 15.08 -8.45
C LYS A 84 10.19 15.20 -9.23
N THR A 85 9.54 14.08 -9.52
CA THR A 85 8.27 14.05 -10.27
C THR A 85 7.16 14.79 -9.54
N VAL A 86 7.01 14.58 -8.24
CA VAL A 86 5.99 15.26 -7.44
C VAL A 86 6.29 16.75 -7.32
N ARG A 87 7.54 17.11 -7.03
CA ARG A 87 7.96 18.51 -6.89
C ARG A 87 7.79 19.30 -8.20
N ASP A 88 8.28 18.77 -9.30
CA ASP A 88 8.36 19.49 -10.58
C ASP A 88 7.08 19.33 -11.43
N GLY A 89 6.33 18.23 -11.18
CA GLY A 89 5.19 17.84 -12.01
C GLY A 89 5.61 17.27 -13.38
N ARG A 90 4.62 17.00 -14.19
CA ARG A 90 4.74 16.62 -15.62
C ARG A 90 3.61 17.28 -16.39
N LEU A 91 3.73 18.61 -16.58
CA LEU A 91 2.66 19.42 -17.19
C LEU A 91 2.31 18.96 -18.60
N ASP A 92 3.30 18.49 -19.37
CA ASP A 92 3.11 17.88 -20.70
C ASP A 92 2.22 16.63 -20.67
N LYS A 93 2.10 15.97 -19.50
CA LYS A 93 1.25 14.81 -19.27
C LYS A 93 0.06 15.08 -18.34
N GLY A 94 -0.19 16.34 -18.01
CA GLY A 94 -1.31 16.79 -17.18
C GLY A 94 -1.09 16.68 -15.67
N MET A 95 0.11 16.31 -15.20
CA MET A 95 0.43 16.31 -13.77
C MET A 95 1.00 17.67 -13.35
N GLN A 96 0.30 18.38 -12.48
CA GLN A 96 0.77 19.65 -11.92
C GLN A 96 1.98 19.48 -11.00
N SER A 97 2.76 20.57 -10.82
CA SER A 97 3.80 20.65 -9.80
C SER A 97 3.19 20.81 -8.41
N PHE A 98 3.77 20.12 -7.43
CA PHE A 98 3.45 20.28 -6.01
C PHE A 98 4.60 20.95 -5.23
N GLY A 99 5.61 21.50 -5.92
CA GLY A 99 6.81 22.07 -5.31
C GLY A 99 6.53 23.23 -4.34
N THR A 100 5.45 23.95 -4.51
CA THR A 100 5.01 25.02 -3.59
C THR A 100 3.95 24.59 -2.57
N ASN A 101 3.48 23.34 -2.66
CA ASN A 101 2.50 22.79 -1.72
C ASN A 101 3.21 22.27 -0.46
N LYS A 102 3.18 23.08 0.62
CA LYS A 102 3.85 22.73 1.88
C LYS A 102 3.34 21.41 2.48
N ALA A 103 2.04 21.15 2.42
CA ALA A 103 1.48 19.92 2.98
C ALA A 103 2.05 18.64 2.29
N VAL A 104 2.37 18.74 1.01
CA VAL A 104 3.02 17.68 0.25
C VAL A 104 4.52 17.67 0.52
N MET A 105 5.21 18.81 0.35
CA MET A 105 6.67 18.83 0.38
C MET A 105 7.24 18.60 1.77
N ASP A 106 6.60 19.07 2.83
CA ASP A 106 7.02 18.80 4.22
C ASP A 106 6.80 17.31 4.61
N ASN A 107 6.01 16.57 3.84
CA ASN A 107 5.71 15.15 4.06
C ASN A 107 6.09 14.25 2.87
N ILE A 108 6.96 14.70 1.98
CA ILE A 108 7.24 13.99 0.72
C ILE A 108 7.85 12.60 0.95
N ASP A 109 8.72 12.45 1.95
CA ASP A 109 9.29 11.17 2.32
C ASP A 109 8.24 10.21 2.89
N ALA A 110 7.33 10.73 3.70
CA ALA A 110 6.22 9.96 4.25
C ALA A 110 5.22 9.57 3.15
N LEU A 111 4.96 10.46 2.19
CA LEU A 111 4.14 10.19 1.03
C LEU A 111 4.75 9.04 0.19
N TYR A 112 6.06 9.08 -0.04
CA TYR A 112 6.77 7.99 -0.69
C TYR A 112 6.62 6.68 0.10
N ALA A 113 6.81 6.72 1.42
CA ALA A 113 6.68 5.54 2.29
C ALA A 113 5.29 4.89 2.17
N TYR A 114 4.23 5.68 2.26
CA TYR A 114 2.86 5.19 2.10
C TYR A 114 2.65 4.53 0.72
N LEU A 115 3.00 5.23 -0.36
CA LEU A 115 2.81 4.73 -1.72
C LEU A 115 3.70 3.52 -2.04
N LYS A 116 4.92 3.50 -1.51
CA LYS A 116 5.82 2.34 -1.63
C LYS A 116 5.26 1.12 -0.93
N GLY A 117 4.69 1.28 0.27
CA GLY A 117 4.02 0.20 0.98
C GLY A 117 2.81 -0.35 0.22
N ARG A 118 2.06 0.52 -0.48
CA ARG A 118 1.00 0.11 -1.42
C ARG A 118 1.55 -0.68 -2.61
N SER A 119 2.63 -0.19 -3.20
CA SER A 119 3.29 -0.82 -4.36
C SER A 119 3.89 -2.19 -4.03
N ASP A 120 4.48 -2.33 -2.85
CA ASP A 120 5.06 -3.59 -2.36
C ASP A 120 4.00 -4.61 -1.94
N GLY A 121 2.72 -4.21 -1.86
CA GLY A 121 1.63 -5.06 -1.40
C GLY A 121 1.58 -5.27 0.12
N ALA A 122 2.48 -4.62 0.87
CA ALA A 122 2.50 -4.67 2.33
C ALA A 122 1.31 -3.91 2.94
N ILE A 123 0.98 -2.75 2.37
CA ILE A 123 -0.24 -2.01 2.70
C ILE A 123 -1.34 -2.44 1.72
N THR A 124 -2.22 -3.31 2.17
CA THR A 124 -3.23 -3.96 1.33
C THR A 124 -4.49 -3.11 1.11
N ARG A 125 -4.72 -2.11 1.97
CA ARG A 125 -5.87 -1.19 1.87
C ARG A 125 -5.38 0.22 1.57
N ALA A 126 -6.08 0.93 0.68
CA ALA A 126 -5.77 2.34 0.40
C ALA A 126 -6.04 3.24 1.60
N LYS A 127 -7.12 2.98 2.36
CA LYS A 127 -7.38 3.65 3.64
C LYS A 127 -6.65 2.91 4.76
N VAL A 128 -5.76 3.62 5.42
CA VAL A 128 -4.96 3.10 6.55
C VAL A 128 -5.37 3.74 7.87
N GLU A 129 -5.00 3.08 8.96
CA GLU A 129 -5.19 3.54 10.33
C GLU A 129 -3.84 3.67 11.03
N GLU A 130 -3.72 4.61 11.96
CA GLU A 130 -2.48 4.78 12.72
C GLU A 130 -2.38 3.69 13.80
N MET A 131 -1.20 3.10 13.95
CA MET A 131 -0.91 2.19 15.08
C MET A 131 -0.95 2.96 16.39
N PRO A 132 -1.42 2.35 17.49
CA PRO A 132 -1.38 2.94 18.81
C PRO A 132 0.04 3.22 19.30
#